data_262e9483e6d097f70859c608ea5af076
#
_entry.id   262e9483e6d097f70859c608ea5af076
#
_cell.length_a   1.000
_cell.length_b   1.000
_cell.length_c   1.000
_cell.angle_alpha   90.00
_cell.angle_beta   90.00
_cell.angle_gamma   90.00
#
_symmetry.space_group_name_H-M   'P 1'
#
loop_
_entity.id
_entity.type
_entity.pdbx_description
1 polymer ?
#
loop_
_entity_poly.entity_id
_entity_poly.type
_entity_poly.pdbx_seq_one_letter_code
_entity_poly.pdbx_strand_id
1 'polypeptide(L)'
;MGECFHEYSKHHGEVMRAGEEMTAKEVVQEIYGVIQQGSEIGEIDVFLDLLETPDSTYNDLNKLTRGTDASPEQMEDMRSIWGEGGRFRRLDYVACWHRKALDYIQNNPQAQVAFVSTNSLCQGEQVGILWPWMLEHGCVIQFAHRPFKWRNEASGEAGVHCVIVGFGSQERSAKRLFEYATAIGQAQEIVAGNINPYLADGPNVILPSRSETPPGLPQLIKGSQPTDGSGKNRGEPNGLILRDHQRAQLLAEYPDAAPLLRRYLGGEELIKGGGRWCLWLKGISPNRFRSIRPIMERLEFVKSVRLSSPTPSVREYADKPHLFTQDRQPSTDYIAVPEVSSEARRYIPVGFLPQEVVASNKLQIIATDDLYIFGVLCSTMHNAWMRVVAGRLESRYSYSPAVYNNFPWPETTNAKRESVRLAAKGVLDARAKYAESTLADLYDALAMPAELLDAHKELDKAVDATYGVRSASSRWKTEAERVGFLFELHKQRSGQSW
;
A
#
# COMPACT_ATOMS: atom_id res chain seq x y z
N MET A 1 -19.50 -4.85 -33.57
CA MET A 1 -18.86 -5.34 -32.35
C MET A 1 -18.62 -6.84 -32.34
N GLY A 2 -19.58 -7.69 -32.74
CA GLY A 2 -19.33 -9.13 -32.86
C GLY A 2 -18.21 -9.53 -33.83
N GLU A 3 -17.97 -8.75 -34.89
CA GLU A 3 -16.92 -9.03 -35.86
C GLU A 3 -15.51 -8.71 -35.31
N CYS A 4 -15.31 -7.64 -34.53
CA CYS A 4 -14.05 -7.35 -33.89
C CYS A 4 -13.64 -8.44 -32.87
N PHE A 5 -14.60 -8.99 -32.14
CA PHE A 5 -14.35 -10.07 -31.19
C PHE A 5 -13.97 -11.37 -31.92
N HIS A 6 -14.54 -11.62 -33.09
CA HIS A 6 -14.24 -12.81 -33.89
C HIS A 6 -12.89 -12.73 -34.60
N GLU A 7 -12.46 -11.55 -35.05
CA GLU A 7 -11.13 -11.33 -35.61
C GLU A 7 -10.03 -11.42 -34.55
N TYR A 8 -10.26 -10.85 -33.35
CA TYR A 8 -9.35 -10.97 -32.22
C TYR A 8 -9.11 -12.43 -31.83
N SER A 9 -10.18 -13.21 -31.74
CA SER A 9 -10.14 -14.66 -31.47
C SER A 9 -9.38 -15.48 -32.55
N LYS A 10 -9.36 -15.04 -33.80
CA LYS A 10 -8.64 -15.73 -34.88
C LYS A 10 -7.14 -15.47 -34.91
N HIS A 11 -6.69 -14.31 -34.47
CA HIS A 11 -5.26 -13.96 -34.49
C HIS A 11 -4.46 -14.50 -33.30
N HIS A 12 -5.12 -14.90 -32.20
CA HIS A 12 -4.46 -15.35 -30.98
C HIS A 12 -4.75 -16.84 -30.64
N GLY A 13 -5.05 -17.65 -31.63
CA GLY A 13 -5.66 -18.97 -31.55
C GLY A 13 -4.78 -20.19 -31.42
N GLU A 14 -3.54 -20.14 -30.91
CA GLU A 14 -2.78 -21.34 -30.51
C GLU A 14 -2.14 -21.14 -29.14
N VAL A 15 -2.83 -21.57 -28.11
CA VAL A 15 -2.37 -21.51 -26.73
C VAL A 15 -2.00 -22.90 -26.24
N MET A 16 -0.82 -22.98 -25.68
CA MET A 16 -0.18 -24.21 -25.20
C MET A 16 -0.89 -24.86 -24.03
N ARG A 17 -1.06 -26.17 -24.12
CA ARG A 17 -1.40 -27.05 -23.01
C ARG A 17 -0.16 -27.35 -22.19
N ALA A 18 -0.02 -26.73 -21.03
CA ALA A 18 0.73 -27.32 -19.92
C ALA A 18 0.42 -26.57 -18.61
N GLY A 19 -0.25 -27.25 -17.68
CA GLY A 19 -0.41 -26.85 -16.29
C GLY A 19 -1.44 -25.73 -16.04
N GLU A 20 -2.63 -26.12 -15.71
CA GLU A 20 -3.73 -25.45 -14.97
C GLU A 20 -3.66 -23.92 -14.69
N GLU A 21 -3.26 -23.11 -15.66
CA GLU A 21 -3.28 -21.65 -15.58
C GLU A 21 -4.37 -21.11 -16.51
N MET A 22 -5.30 -20.33 -15.98
CA MET A 22 -6.31 -19.67 -16.80
C MET A 22 -5.64 -18.67 -17.73
N THR A 23 -5.85 -18.83 -19.03
CA THR A 23 -5.45 -17.88 -20.05
C THR A 23 -6.36 -16.66 -20.04
N ALA A 24 -5.93 -15.54 -20.62
CA ALA A 24 -6.79 -14.37 -20.83
C ALA A 24 -8.12 -14.73 -21.52
N LYS A 25 -8.08 -15.69 -22.44
CA LYS A 25 -9.27 -16.22 -23.16
C LYS A 25 -10.21 -16.96 -22.22
N GLU A 26 -9.69 -17.76 -21.29
CA GLU A 26 -10.52 -18.49 -20.32
C GLU A 26 -11.12 -17.54 -19.29
N VAL A 27 -10.37 -16.54 -18.84
CA VAL A 27 -10.90 -15.47 -17.98
C VAL A 27 -12.03 -14.72 -18.70
N VAL A 28 -11.85 -14.39 -19.98
CA VAL A 28 -12.88 -13.75 -20.80
C VAL A 28 -14.09 -14.67 -20.98
N GLN A 29 -13.86 -15.98 -21.24
CA GLN A 29 -14.94 -16.96 -21.37
C GLN A 29 -15.68 -17.19 -20.05
N GLU A 30 -14.96 -17.19 -18.92
CA GLU A 30 -15.57 -17.28 -17.59
C GLU A 30 -16.40 -16.05 -17.28
N ILE A 31 -15.87 -14.83 -17.56
CA ILE A 31 -16.61 -13.58 -17.46
C ILE A 31 -17.86 -13.62 -18.33
N TYR A 32 -17.74 -14.05 -19.58
CA TYR A 32 -18.86 -14.17 -20.51
C TYR A 32 -19.88 -15.20 -20.01
N GLY A 33 -19.41 -16.33 -19.48
CA GLY A 33 -20.27 -17.35 -18.87
C GLY A 33 -21.00 -16.85 -17.63
N VAL A 34 -20.32 -16.09 -16.77
CA VAL A 34 -20.93 -15.45 -15.59
C VAL A 34 -22.00 -14.44 -15.99
N ILE A 35 -21.73 -13.66 -17.03
CA ILE A 35 -22.66 -12.67 -17.55
C ILE A 35 -23.87 -13.37 -18.18
N GLN A 36 -23.66 -14.41 -19.00
CA GLN A 36 -24.76 -15.17 -19.63
C GLN A 36 -25.64 -15.94 -18.62
N GLN A 37 -25.05 -16.55 -17.61
CA GLN A 37 -25.81 -17.27 -16.56
C GLN A 37 -26.61 -16.32 -15.65
N GLY A 38 -26.26 -15.06 -15.59
CA GLY A 38 -26.95 -14.06 -14.77
C GLY A 38 -27.96 -13.20 -15.53
N SER A 39 -28.07 -13.31 -16.84
CA SER A 39 -28.97 -12.47 -17.65
C SER A 39 -30.06 -13.29 -18.33
N GLU A 40 -31.31 -13.13 -17.89
CA GLU A 40 -32.49 -13.47 -18.70
C GLU A 40 -32.77 -12.40 -19.78
N ILE A 41 -31.91 -11.39 -19.96
CA ILE A 41 -32.22 -10.18 -20.73
C ILE A 41 -31.01 -9.74 -21.56
N GLY A 42 -31.20 -9.72 -22.87
CA GLY A 42 -30.66 -8.85 -23.92
C GLY A 42 -29.20 -8.36 -23.85
N GLU A 43 -28.69 -8.01 -24.98
CA GLU A 43 -27.36 -7.56 -25.37
C GLU A 43 -26.44 -7.05 -24.24
N ILE A 44 -25.35 -7.77 -24.02
CA ILE A 44 -24.30 -7.42 -23.06
C ILE A 44 -23.14 -6.83 -23.86
N ASP A 45 -22.87 -5.56 -23.67
CA ASP A 45 -21.67 -4.92 -24.20
C ASP A 45 -20.49 -5.15 -23.23
N VAL A 46 -19.59 -6.07 -23.61
CA VAL A 46 -18.32 -6.28 -22.91
C VAL A 46 -17.26 -5.44 -23.60
N PHE A 47 -16.77 -4.41 -22.93
CA PHE A 47 -15.62 -3.63 -23.39
C PHE A 47 -14.36 -4.19 -22.69
N LEU A 48 -13.55 -4.89 -23.49
CA LEU A 48 -12.20 -5.28 -23.09
C LEU A 48 -11.26 -4.20 -23.61
N ASP A 49 -10.83 -3.29 -22.73
CA ASP A 49 -9.71 -2.42 -23.03
C ASP A 49 -8.42 -3.20 -22.77
N LEU A 50 -8.08 -4.05 -23.73
CA LEU A 50 -6.75 -4.60 -23.83
C LEU A 50 -5.87 -3.45 -24.31
N LEU A 51 -4.95 -3.02 -23.48
CA LEU A 51 -3.86 -2.14 -23.86
C LEU A 51 -3.00 -2.84 -24.92
N GLU A 52 -3.51 -2.86 -26.15
CA GLU A 52 -2.71 -3.20 -27.33
C GLU A 52 -1.84 -2.01 -27.67
N THR A 53 -0.62 -2.01 -27.21
CA THR A 53 0.45 -1.32 -27.92
C THR A 53 1.42 -2.39 -28.38
N PRO A 54 1.46 -2.71 -29.71
CA PRO A 54 2.57 -3.45 -30.26
C PRO A 54 3.82 -2.60 -30.02
N ASP A 55 4.86 -3.16 -29.44
CA ASP A 55 6.19 -2.56 -29.29
C ASP A 55 6.44 -1.43 -28.28
N SER A 56 5.56 -1.08 -27.39
CA SER A 56 5.95 -0.26 -26.26
C SER A 56 6.63 -1.10 -25.19
N THR A 57 7.87 -0.77 -24.86
CA THR A 57 8.59 -1.39 -23.78
C THR A 57 7.79 -1.23 -22.48
N TYR A 58 7.73 -2.29 -21.69
CA TYR A 58 7.02 -2.40 -20.41
C TYR A 58 7.18 -1.21 -19.44
N ASN A 59 8.30 -0.48 -19.53
CA ASN A 59 8.50 0.76 -18.80
C ASN A 59 7.51 1.87 -19.18
N ASP A 60 6.91 1.83 -20.36
CA ASP A 60 5.94 2.83 -20.80
C ASP A 60 4.54 2.54 -20.26
N LEU A 61 4.16 1.28 -20.09
CA LEU A 61 2.90 0.89 -19.44
C LEU A 61 2.84 1.34 -17.96
N ASN A 62 3.93 1.24 -17.23
CA ASN A 62 4.02 1.77 -15.87
C ASN A 62 4.00 3.31 -15.82
N LYS A 63 4.39 3.99 -16.90
CA LYS A 63 4.26 5.45 -17.03
C LYS A 63 2.85 5.88 -17.45
N LEU A 64 2.16 5.08 -18.23
CA LEU A 64 0.80 5.34 -18.71
C LEU A 64 -0.27 5.20 -17.63
N THR A 65 0.02 4.47 -16.53
CA THR A 65 -0.96 4.19 -15.48
C THR A 65 -1.11 5.28 -14.42
N ARG A 66 -0.18 6.21 -14.30
CA ARG A 66 -0.29 7.30 -13.32
C ARG A 66 -0.65 8.61 -14.01
N GLY A 67 -1.70 9.28 -13.56
CA GLY A 67 -2.11 10.57 -14.11
C GLY A 67 -1.02 11.66 -14.07
N THR A 68 0.05 11.47 -13.29
CA THR A 68 1.25 12.31 -13.30
C THR A 68 2.18 12.05 -14.50
N ASP A 69 2.02 10.91 -15.16
CA ASP A 69 2.88 10.44 -16.27
C ASP A 69 2.08 10.32 -17.58
N ALA A 70 0.82 10.75 -17.58
CA ALA A 70 -0.04 10.79 -18.76
C ALA A 70 0.50 11.75 -19.83
N SER A 71 0.35 11.38 -21.12
CA SER A 71 0.69 12.26 -22.23
C SER A 71 -0.17 13.53 -22.21
N PRO A 72 0.25 14.61 -22.89
CA PRO A 72 -0.58 15.81 -23.03
C PRO A 72 -1.98 15.52 -23.60
N GLU A 73 -2.07 14.59 -24.55
CA GLU A 73 -3.33 14.17 -25.18
C GLU A 73 -4.21 13.43 -24.16
N GLN A 74 -3.65 12.47 -23.42
CA GLN A 74 -4.37 11.76 -22.35
C GLN A 74 -4.84 12.71 -21.25
N MET A 75 -4.02 13.70 -20.89
CA MET A 75 -4.42 14.72 -19.92
C MET A 75 -5.57 15.60 -20.44
N GLU A 76 -5.64 15.88 -21.73
CA GLU A 76 -6.75 16.62 -22.35
C GLU A 76 -8.03 15.77 -22.36
N ASP A 77 -7.93 14.48 -22.70
CA ASP A 77 -9.05 13.53 -22.62
C ASP A 77 -9.58 13.45 -21.17
N MET A 78 -8.68 13.28 -20.20
CA MET A 78 -9.07 13.25 -18.78
C MET A 78 -9.77 14.56 -18.36
N ARG A 79 -9.30 15.70 -18.85
CA ARG A 79 -9.92 16.99 -18.56
C ARG A 79 -11.31 17.09 -19.21
N SER A 80 -11.46 16.64 -20.46
CA SER A 80 -12.75 16.67 -21.16
C SER A 80 -13.80 15.80 -20.48
N ILE A 81 -13.39 14.66 -19.90
CA ILE A 81 -14.27 13.68 -19.25
C ILE A 81 -14.59 14.08 -17.80
N TRP A 82 -13.60 14.52 -17.03
CA TRP A 82 -13.74 14.81 -15.60
C TRP A 82 -14.02 16.28 -15.29
N GLY A 83 -13.89 17.17 -16.26
CA GLY A 83 -14.00 18.62 -16.09
C GLY A 83 -12.73 19.27 -15.55
N GLU A 84 -12.74 20.60 -15.45
CA GLU A 84 -11.61 21.37 -14.93
C GLU A 84 -11.60 21.39 -13.39
N GLY A 85 -10.42 21.37 -12.80
CA GLY A 85 -10.21 21.63 -11.37
C GLY A 85 -10.33 20.44 -10.44
N GLY A 86 -10.49 19.22 -10.94
CA GLY A 86 -10.65 18.02 -10.13
C GLY A 86 -9.35 17.33 -9.69
N ARG A 87 -9.50 16.39 -8.76
CA ARG A 87 -8.43 15.44 -8.37
C ARG A 87 -8.12 14.41 -9.44
N PHE A 88 -8.80 14.46 -10.60
CA PHE A 88 -8.69 13.47 -11.68
C PHE A 88 -7.24 13.22 -12.15
N ARG A 89 -6.34 14.20 -11.99
CA ARG A 89 -4.90 14.05 -12.30
C ARG A 89 -4.19 12.99 -11.47
N ARG A 90 -4.85 12.44 -10.47
CA ARG A 90 -4.34 11.34 -9.62
C ARG A 90 -4.98 10.00 -9.95
N LEU A 91 -5.92 9.99 -10.92
CA LEU A 91 -6.51 8.77 -11.46
C LEU A 91 -5.62 8.21 -12.56
N ASP A 92 -5.63 6.92 -12.73
CA ASP A 92 -5.12 6.27 -13.92
C ASP A 92 -6.06 6.58 -15.10
N TYR A 93 -5.51 6.62 -16.31
CA TYR A 93 -6.28 6.97 -17.51
C TYR A 93 -7.50 6.04 -17.73
N VAL A 94 -7.38 4.77 -17.34
CA VAL A 94 -8.46 3.77 -17.41
C VAL A 94 -9.73 4.19 -16.64
N ALA A 95 -9.63 5.06 -15.66
CA ALA A 95 -10.80 5.60 -14.94
C ALA A 95 -11.76 6.39 -15.85
N CYS A 96 -11.29 6.89 -16.97
CA CYS A 96 -12.12 7.57 -17.97
C CYS A 96 -13.15 6.64 -18.60
N TRP A 97 -12.77 5.37 -18.79
CA TRP A 97 -13.68 4.36 -19.34
C TRP A 97 -14.78 4.00 -18.35
N HIS A 98 -14.47 3.90 -17.07
CA HIS A 98 -15.48 3.69 -16.02
C HIS A 98 -16.50 4.82 -15.99
N ARG A 99 -16.04 6.07 -16.14
CA ARG A 99 -16.92 7.25 -16.24
C ARG A 99 -17.83 7.16 -17.45
N LYS A 100 -17.26 6.97 -18.64
CA LYS A 100 -18.04 6.87 -19.89
C LYS A 100 -19.03 5.71 -19.89
N ALA A 101 -18.63 4.56 -19.33
CA ALA A 101 -19.51 3.41 -19.21
C ALA A 101 -20.72 3.71 -18.32
N LEU A 102 -20.52 4.40 -17.20
CA LEU A 102 -21.64 4.75 -16.32
C LEU A 102 -22.55 5.82 -16.97
N ASP A 103 -21.99 6.79 -17.69
CA ASP A 103 -22.78 7.75 -18.49
C ASP A 103 -23.64 7.02 -19.55
N TYR A 104 -23.10 5.94 -20.16
CA TYR A 104 -23.86 5.08 -21.08
C TYR A 104 -24.97 4.31 -20.38
N ILE A 105 -24.67 3.70 -19.21
CA ILE A 105 -25.63 2.93 -18.41
C ILE A 105 -26.80 3.82 -17.96
N GLN A 106 -26.56 5.10 -17.62
CA GLN A 106 -27.62 6.03 -17.23
C GLN A 106 -28.69 6.22 -18.32
N ASN A 107 -28.28 6.16 -19.59
CA ASN A 107 -29.19 6.20 -20.74
C ASN A 107 -29.70 4.83 -21.16
N ASN A 108 -29.08 3.76 -20.67
CA ASN A 108 -29.39 2.37 -20.98
C ASN A 108 -29.41 1.53 -19.69
N PRO A 109 -30.41 1.63 -18.81
CA PRO A 109 -30.38 1.04 -17.46
C PRO A 109 -30.30 -0.49 -17.41
N GLN A 110 -30.55 -1.16 -18.53
CA GLN A 110 -30.39 -2.62 -18.66
C GLN A 110 -28.97 -3.04 -19.03
N ALA A 111 -28.13 -2.09 -19.44
CA ALA A 111 -26.75 -2.39 -19.81
C ALA A 111 -25.91 -2.74 -18.58
N GLN A 112 -25.00 -3.69 -18.77
CA GLN A 112 -24.01 -4.11 -17.80
C GLN A 112 -22.64 -4.00 -18.46
N VAL A 113 -21.65 -3.57 -17.69
CA VAL A 113 -20.29 -3.36 -18.17
C VAL A 113 -19.32 -4.07 -17.26
N ALA A 114 -18.28 -4.64 -17.83
CA ALA A 114 -17.17 -5.21 -17.07
C ALA A 114 -15.83 -4.77 -17.66
N PHE A 115 -14.92 -4.34 -16.80
CA PHE A 115 -13.58 -3.94 -17.20
C PHE A 115 -12.52 -4.72 -16.45
N VAL A 116 -11.48 -5.10 -17.19
CA VAL A 116 -10.18 -5.45 -16.61
C VAL A 116 -9.40 -4.16 -16.44
N SER A 117 -8.92 -3.91 -15.25
CA SER A 117 -8.23 -2.67 -14.90
C SER A 117 -7.07 -2.93 -13.95
N THR A 118 -6.18 -1.95 -13.82
CA THR A 118 -5.20 -1.97 -12.73
C THR A 118 -5.91 -1.96 -11.38
N ASN A 119 -5.37 -2.67 -10.40
CA ASN A 119 -5.95 -2.77 -9.05
C ASN A 119 -5.99 -1.43 -8.29
N SER A 120 -5.28 -0.41 -8.75
CA SER A 120 -5.26 0.95 -8.18
C SER A 120 -6.64 1.61 -8.11
N LEU A 121 -7.57 1.26 -9.01
CA LEU A 121 -8.93 1.79 -8.98
C LEU A 121 -9.73 1.32 -7.75
N CYS A 122 -9.36 0.18 -7.18
CA CYS A 122 -10.04 -0.42 -6.03
C CYS A 122 -9.19 -0.41 -4.75
N GLN A 123 -8.05 0.29 -4.76
CA GLN A 123 -7.12 0.38 -3.63
C GLN A 123 -6.45 1.75 -3.54
N GLY A 124 -6.06 2.15 -2.33
CA GLY A 124 -5.31 3.37 -2.09
C GLY A 124 -6.10 4.65 -2.38
N GLU A 125 -5.42 5.65 -2.94
CA GLU A 125 -5.95 7.01 -3.07
C GLU A 125 -7.03 7.13 -4.16
N GLN A 126 -6.96 6.33 -5.22
CA GLN A 126 -7.86 6.47 -6.36
C GLN A 126 -9.30 6.10 -6.02
N VAL A 127 -9.51 5.19 -5.07
CA VAL A 127 -10.86 4.85 -4.58
C VAL A 127 -11.61 6.10 -4.12
N GLY A 128 -10.94 6.96 -3.34
CA GLY A 128 -11.52 8.20 -2.81
C GLY A 128 -11.75 9.30 -3.86
N ILE A 129 -11.35 9.07 -5.11
CA ILE A 129 -11.52 10.02 -6.23
C ILE A 129 -12.56 9.51 -7.21
N LEU A 130 -12.47 8.26 -7.65
CA LEU A 130 -13.34 7.65 -8.65
C LEU A 130 -14.72 7.29 -8.07
N TRP A 131 -14.74 6.52 -6.99
CA TRP A 131 -15.95 5.85 -6.53
C TRP A 131 -17.01 6.74 -5.91
N PRO A 132 -16.73 7.91 -5.26
CA PRO A 132 -17.78 8.81 -4.87
C PRO A 132 -18.69 9.18 -6.03
N TRP A 133 -18.09 9.58 -7.15
CA TRP A 133 -18.84 9.93 -8.35
C TRP A 133 -19.64 8.73 -8.91
N MET A 134 -19.00 7.55 -8.97
CA MET A 134 -19.67 6.33 -9.48
C MET A 134 -20.91 5.98 -8.63
N LEU A 135 -20.78 5.99 -7.30
CA LEU A 135 -21.88 5.66 -6.38
C LEU A 135 -22.98 6.71 -6.40
N GLU A 136 -22.66 8.00 -6.43
CA GLU A 136 -23.61 9.12 -6.53
C GLU A 136 -24.45 9.03 -7.81
N HIS A 137 -23.90 8.42 -8.87
CA HIS A 137 -24.57 8.23 -10.14
C HIS A 137 -25.21 6.83 -10.30
N GLY A 138 -25.39 6.12 -9.19
CA GLY A 138 -26.14 4.86 -9.16
C GLY A 138 -25.38 3.64 -9.63
N CYS A 139 -24.03 3.67 -9.61
CA CYS A 139 -23.24 2.50 -9.91
C CYS A 139 -23.41 1.40 -8.87
N VAL A 140 -23.72 0.20 -9.30
CA VAL A 140 -23.81 -1.03 -8.49
C VAL A 140 -22.80 -2.03 -9.00
N ILE A 141 -21.83 -2.41 -8.15
CA ILE A 141 -20.91 -3.52 -8.48
C ILE A 141 -21.67 -4.81 -8.33
N GLN A 142 -21.76 -5.60 -9.40
CA GLN A 142 -22.54 -6.83 -9.48
C GLN A 142 -21.69 -8.07 -9.33
N PHE A 143 -20.47 -8.04 -9.87
CA PHE A 143 -19.44 -9.04 -9.63
C PHE A 143 -18.04 -8.40 -9.66
N ALA A 144 -17.06 -9.07 -9.06
CA ALA A 144 -15.67 -8.61 -9.14
C ALA A 144 -14.68 -9.76 -8.97
N HIS A 145 -13.56 -9.64 -9.66
CA HIS A 145 -12.36 -10.42 -9.38
C HIS A 145 -11.37 -9.56 -8.58
N ARG A 146 -10.99 -10.05 -7.39
CA ARG A 146 -9.96 -9.45 -6.56
C ARG A 146 -8.60 -9.49 -7.26
N PRO A 147 -7.60 -8.73 -6.82
CA PRO A 147 -6.34 -8.62 -7.51
C PRO A 147 -5.71 -9.98 -7.84
N PHE A 148 -5.44 -10.20 -9.11
CA PHE A 148 -4.72 -11.36 -9.65
C PHE A 148 -3.57 -10.89 -10.56
N LYS A 149 -2.57 -11.76 -10.77
CA LYS A 149 -1.44 -11.43 -11.62
C LYS A 149 -1.81 -11.67 -13.08
N TRP A 150 -1.81 -10.61 -13.89
CA TRP A 150 -1.96 -10.73 -15.32
C TRP A 150 -0.66 -11.26 -15.93
N ARG A 151 -0.73 -12.30 -16.74
CA ARG A 151 0.39 -12.81 -17.52
C ARG A 151 0.14 -12.60 -19.00
N ASN A 152 1.13 -12.02 -19.67
CA ASN A 152 1.19 -11.94 -21.12
C ASN A 152 2.19 -12.98 -21.63
N GLU A 153 1.93 -13.60 -22.77
CA GLU A 153 2.82 -14.57 -23.42
C GLU A 153 4.10 -13.92 -23.99
N ALA A 154 4.20 -12.59 -24.01
CA ALA A 154 5.38 -11.87 -24.48
C ALA A 154 6.55 -12.01 -23.50
N SER A 155 7.74 -12.28 -24.05
CA SER A 155 9.01 -12.38 -23.32
C SER A 155 9.35 -11.06 -22.61
N GLY A 156 9.10 -11.00 -21.32
CA GLY A 156 9.35 -9.84 -20.48
C GLY A 156 8.28 -9.78 -19.38
N GLU A 157 8.38 -10.61 -18.35
CA GLU A 157 7.40 -10.71 -17.28
C GLU A 157 7.24 -9.41 -16.52
N ALA A 158 6.22 -8.69 -16.87
CA ALA A 158 5.71 -7.63 -16.06
C ALA A 158 4.52 -8.11 -15.24
N GLY A 159 4.73 -8.34 -13.97
CA GLY A 159 3.69 -8.76 -13.05
C GLY A 159 2.72 -7.63 -12.71
N VAL A 160 1.86 -7.24 -13.64
CA VAL A 160 0.78 -6.29 -13.35
C VAL A 160 -0.33 -7.01 -12.59
N HIS A 161 -0.76 -6.43 -11.48
CA HIS A 161 -1.94 -6.90 -10.75
C HIS A 161 -3.17 -6.20 -11.31
N CYS A 162 -4.09 -7.00 -11.85
CA CYS A 162 -5.36 -6.53 -12.39
C CYS A 162 -6.51 -6.88 -11.46
N VAL A 163 -7.61 -6.18 -11.63
CA VAL A 163 -8.93 -6.49 -11.09
C VAL A 163 -9.92 -6.57 -12.23
N ILE A 164 -11.02 -7.30 -12.04
CA ILE A 164 -12.17 -7.22 -12.93
C ILE A 164 -13.32 -6.67 -12.12
N VAL A 165 -14.00 -5.67 -12.65
CA VAL A 165 -15.15 -5.06 -12.00
C VAL A 165 -16.30 -5.02 -12.99
N GLY A 166 -17.35 -5.80 -12.69
CA GLY A 166 -18.60 -5.79 -13.42
C GLY A 166 -19.64 -4.96 -12.68
N PHE A 167 -20.24 -4.00 -13.36
CA PHE A 167 -21.18 -3.06 -12.76
C PHE A 167 -22.34 -2.70 -13.69
N GLY A 168 -23.39 -2.15 -13.10
CA GLY A 168 -24.59 -1.64 -13.76
C GLY A 168 -25.32 -0.69 -12.85
N SER A 169 -26.56 -0.33 -13.19
CA SER A 169 -27.42 0.49 -12.34
C SER A 169 -28.44 -0.31 -11.50
N GLN A 170 -28.57 -1.60 -11.79
CA GLN A 170 -29.56 -2.44 -11.13
C GLN A 170 -28.98 -3.21 -9.95
N GLU A 171 -29.67 -3.16 -8.81
CA GLU A 171 -29.29 -3.92 -7.62
C GLU A 171 -29.55 -5.42 -7.86
N ARG A 172 -28.68 -6.28 -7.30
CA ARG A 172 -28.81 -7.73 -7.31
C ARG A 172 -28.77 -8.27 -5.89
N SER A 173 -29.62 -9.23 -5.61
CA SER A 173 -29.73 -9.87 -4.29
C SER A 173 -28.51 -10.72 -3.91
N ALA A 174 -27.77 -11.23 -4.89
CA ALA A 174 -26.54 -11.97 -4.71
C ALA A 174 -25.50 -11.47 -5.71
N LYS A 175 -24.35 -11.10 -5.21
CA LYS A 175 -23.22 -10.63 -6.00
C LYS A 175 -22.11 -11.66 -5.94
N ARG A 176 -21.30 -11.75 -7.00
CA ARG A 176 -20.27 -12.77 -7.13
C ARG A 176 -18.89 -12.14 -6.97
N LEU A 177 -18.16 -12.55 -5.94
CA LEU A 177 -16.81 -12.08 -5.66
C LEU A 177 -15.85 -13.25 -5.85
N PHE A 178 -14.80 -13.05 -6.64
CA PHE A 178 -13.82 -14.07 -6.95
C PHE A 178 -12.49 -13.75 -6.26
N GLU A 179 -11.99 -14.68 -5.46
CA GLU A 179 -10.70 -14.60 -4.78
C GLU A 179 -9.71 -15.59 -5.38
N TYR A 180 -8.43 -15.24 -5.27
CA TYR A 180 -7.33 -16.08 -5.70
C TYR A 180 -6.44 -16.41 -4.49
N ALA A 181 -6.27 -17.70 -4.19
CA ALA A 181 -5.42 -18.15 -3.08
C ALA A 181 -3.95 -17.75 -3.28
N THR A 182 -3.53 -17.64 -4.52
CA THR A 182 -2.23 -17.10 -4.94
C THR A 182 -2.47 -16.17 -6.12
N ALA A 183 -1.53 -15.28 -6.39
CA ALA A 183 -1.62 -14.37 -7.55
C ALA A 183 -1.76 -15.12 -8.90
N ILE A 184 -1.51 -16.43 -8.89
CA ILE A 184 -1.62 -17.36 -10.01
C ILE A 184 -2.38 -18.57 -9.48
N GLY A 185 -3.65 -18.70 -9.77
CA GLY A 185 -4.45 -19.83 -9.29
C GLY A 185 -5.89 -19.76 -9.80
N GLN A 186 -6.64 -20.83 -9.54
CA GLN A 186 -8.06 -20.82 -9.86
C GLN A 186 -8.81 -19.86 -8.93
N ALA A 187 -9.73 -19.12 -9.51
CA ALA A 187 -10.63 -18.25 -8.77
C ALA A 187 -11.55 -19.08 -7.86
N GLN A 188 -11.69 -18.66 -6.61
CA GLN A 188 -12.68 -19.20 -5.70
C GLN A 188 -13.85 -18.21 -5.63
N GLU A 189 -15.04 -18.66 -5.97
CA GLU A 189 -16.24 -17.86 -5.92
C GLU A 189 -16.76 -17.73 -4.50
N ILE A 190 -17.11 -16.50 -4.11
CA ILE A 190 -17.76 -16.16 -2.85
C ILE A 190 -19.02 -15.38 -3.18
N VAL A 191 -20.14 -15.81 -2.63
CA VAL A 191 -21.39 -15.04 -2.73
C VAL A 191 -21.33 -13.90 -1.71
N ALA A 192 -21.43 -12.68 -2.20
CA ALA A 192 -21.41 -11.46 -1.38
C ALA A 192 -22.80 -10.82 -1.32
N GLY A 193 -23.15 -10.26 -0.18
CA GLY A 193 -24.37 -9.46 -0.03
C GLY A 193 -24.23 -8.10 -0.72
N ASN A 194 -23.06 -7.49 -0.61
CA ASN A 194 -22.69 -6.30 -1.36
C ASN A 194 -21.19 -6.28 -1.64
N ILE A 195 -20.80 -5.85 -2.84
CA ILE A 195 -19.39 -5.63 -3.17
C ILE A 195 -19.14 -4.12 -3.15
N ASN A 196 -18.28 -3.70 -2.23
CA ASN A 196 -17.91 -2.30 -2.09
C ASN A 196 -16.75 -1.89 -3.02
N PRO A 197 -16.40 -0.60 -3.13
CA PRO A 197 -15.30 -0.12 -3.97
C PRO A 197 -13.93 -0.72 -3.70
N TYR A 198 -13.71 -1.35 -2.54
CA TYR A 198 -12.47 -2.06 -2.18
C TYR A 198 -12.53 -3.55 -2.54
N LEU A 199 -13.55 -3.97 -3.29
CA LEU A 199 -13.83 -5.36 -3.66
C LEU A 199 -13.92 -6.28 -2.42
N ALA A 200 -14.59 -5.80 -1.39
CA ALA A 200 -14.88 -6.54 -0.17
C ALA A 200 -16.40 -6.71 0.00
N ASP A 201 -16.82 -7.83 0.60
CA ASP A 201 -18.20 -8.00 1.03
C ASP A 201 -18.47 -7.13 2.24
N GLY A 202 -19.28 -6.10 2.06
CA GLY A 202 -19.59 -5.12 3.10
C GLY A 202 -20.23 -3.86 2.53
N PRO A 203 -20.55 -2.89 3.38
CA PRO A 203 -21.20 -1.65 2.96
C PRO A 203 -20.32 -0.83 2.04
N ASN A 204 -20.95 -0.02 1.19
CA ASN A 204 -20.24 0.99 0.44
C ASN A 204 -19.68 2.03 1.42
N VAL A 205 -18.38 2.16 1.43
CA VAL A 205 -17.61 3.11 2.25
C VAL A 205 -16.49 3.67 1.41
N ILE A 206 -16.29 4.96 1.49
CA ILE A 206 -15.18 5.65 0.89
C ILE A 206 -14.26 6.17 1.98
N LEU A 207 -13.02 5.70 2.00
CA LEU A 207 -12.04 6.15 2.96
C LEU A 207 -11.43 7.48 2.49
N PRO A 208 -11.61 8.56 3.23
CA PRO A 208 -11.03 9.83 2.86
C PRO A 208 -9.50 9.79 2.98
N SER A 209 -8.83 10.62 2.17
CA SER A 209 -7.40 10.91 2.38
C SER A 209 -7.25 11.74 3.65
N ARG A 210 -7.25 11.09 4.82
CA ARG A 210 -7.11 11.76 6.12
C ARG A 210 -5.65 12.01 6.43
N SER A 211 -5.30 13.28 6.63
CA SER A 211 -4.03 13.68 7.26
C SER A 211 -4.12 13.69 8.79
N GLU A 212 -5.33 13.80 9.34
CA GLU A 212 -5.56 13.89 10.78
C GLU A 212 -5.80 12.51 11.39
N THR A 213 -5.13 12.28 12.49
CA THR A 213 -5.26 11.06 13.27
C THR A 213 -6.54 11.12 14.12
N PRO A 214 -7.25 10.00 14.32
CA PRO A 214 -8.38 9.95 15.24
C PRO A 214 -8.01 10.46 16.64
N PRO A 215 -8.93 11.15 17.35
CA PRO A 215 -8.66 11.68 18.69
C PRO A 215 -8.16 10.61 19.66
N GLY A 216 -7.15 10.96 20.45
CA GLY A 216 -6.56 10.05 21.45
C GLY A 216 -5.54 9.06 20.91
N LEU A 217 -5.22 9.11 19.62
CA LEU A 217 -4.16 8.30 19.01
C LEU A 217 -2.97 9.20 18.63
N PRO A 218 -1.73 8.71 18.76
CA PRO A 218 -0.56 9.41 18.28
C PRO A 218 -0.53 9.45 16.75
N GLN A 219 0.03 10.51 16.19
CA GLN A 219 0.10 10.71 14.75
C GLN A 219 1.08 9.74 14.09
N LEU A 220 0.67 9.17 12.94
CA LEU A 220 1.58 8.45 12.05
C LEU A 220 2.12 9.42 11.00
N ILE A 221 3.44 9.54 10.92
CA ILE A 221 4.15 10.43 9.99
C ILE A 221 5.31 9.70 9.31
N LYS A 222 5.76 10.20 8.17
CA LYS A 222 7.02 9.72 7.56
C LYS A 222 8.22 10.11 8.43
N GLY A 223 9.24 9.27 8.44
CA GLY A 223 10.51 9.56 9.07
C GLY A 223 11.26 10.73 8.43
N SER A 224 12.45 11.00 8.91
CA SER A 224 13.28 12.16 8.55
C SER A 224 13.89 12.04 7.15
N GLN A 225 14.02 13.18 6.46
CA GLN A 225 14.59 13.24 5.11
C GLN A 225 15.77 14.21 5.07
N PRO A 226 16.97 13.77 4.65
CA PRO A 226 18.16 14.62 4.61
C PRO A 226 18.17 15.58 3.43
N THR A 227 17.67 15.19 2.25
CA THR A 227 17.82 15.88 0.97
C THR A 227 19.26 16.32 0.74
N ASP A 228 20.14 15.34 0.68
CA ASP A 228 21.59 15.49 0.70
C ASP A 228 22.28 14.96 -0.57
N GLY A 229 21.50 14.60 -1.60
CA GLY A 229 21.99 14.04 -2.86
C GLY A 229 22.24 12.53 -2.85
N SER A 230 22.21 11.87 -1.70
CA SER A 230 22.52 10.44 -1.57
C SER A 230 21.54 9.49 -2.30
N GLY A 231 20.37 9.98 -2.71
CA GLY A 231 19.38 9.19 -3.46
C GLY A 231 19.47 9.32 -4.98
N LYS A 232 20.22 10.27 -5.53
CA LYS A 232 20.28 10.52 -6.98
C LYS A 232 21.32 9.67 -7.71
N ASN A 233 22.40 9.28 -7.03
CA ASN A 233 23.43 8.41 -7.58
C ASN A 233 23.42 7.08 -6.83
N ARG A 234 23.34 5.98 -7.57
CA ARG A 234 23.50 4.63 -7.01
C ARG A 234 24.94 4.33 -6.51
N GLY A 235 25.83 5.34 -6.58
CA GLY A 235 27.19 5.28 -6.05
C GLY A 235 27.25 5.52 -4.53
N GLU A 236 28.46 5.80 -4.05
CA GLU A 236 28.73 6.09 -2.63
C GLU A 236 28.05 7.40 -2.20
N PRO A 237 27.31 7.42 -1.08
CA PRO A 237 26.73 8.64 -0.57
C PRO A 237 27.80 9.61 -0.07
N ASN A 238 27.79 10.83 -0.60
CA ASN A 238 28.72 11.90 -0.22
C ASN A 238 28.08 12.99 0.66
N GLY A 239 26.81 12.82 1.00
CA GLY A 239 26.06 13.75 1.84
C GLY A 239 26.08 13.38 3.33
N LEU A 240 24.96 13.64 4.00
CA LEU A 240 24.81 13.35 5.44
C LEU A 240 24.71 11.83 5.73
N ILE A 241 24.42 11.01 4.74
CA ILE A 241 24.31 9.57 4.90
C ILE A 241 25.65 8.87 4.61
N LEU A 242 25.98 7.88 5.42
CA LEU A 242 27.19 7.07 5.32
C LEU A 242 26.83 5.58 5.32
N ARG A 243 27.63 4.78 4.59
CA ARG A 243 27.65 3.32 4.71
C ARG A 243 28.60 2.86 5.82
N ASP A 244 28.53 1.59 6.22
CA ASP A 244 29.37 1.06 7.29
C ASP A 244 30.86 1.27 7.05
N HIS A 245 31.38 1.02 5.85
CA HIS A 245 32.80 1.23 5.54
C HIS A 245 33.21 2.70 5.60
N GLN A 246 32.34 3.64 5.16
CA GLN A 246 32.64 5.09 5.26
C GLN A 246 32.64 5.56 6.71
N ARG A 247 31.73 5.01 7.54
CA ARG A 247 31.76 5.24 8.99
C ARG A 247 33.05 4.70 9.60
N ALA A 248 33.43 3.47 9.27
CA ALA A 248 34.66 2.85 9.79
C ALA A 248 35.89 3.67 9.41
N GLN A 249 36.01 4.12 8.15
CA GLN A 249 37.08 4.99 7.69
C GLN A 249 37.11 6.32 8.45
N LEU A 250 35.96 6.99 8.59
CA LEU A 250 35.87 8.25 9.33
C LEU A 250 36.33 8.08 10.79
N LEU A 251 35.90 7.02 11.47
CA LEU A 251 36.22 6.80 12.88
C LEU A 251 37.66 6.30 13.09
N ALA A 252 38.29 5.68 12.11
CA ALA A 252 39.69 5.29 12.17
C ALA A 252 40.62 6.54 12.20
N GLU A 253 40.26 7.56 11.43
CA GLU A 253 41.03 8.82 11.34
C GLU A 253 40.58 9.85 12.39
N TYR A 254 39.26 9.91 12.70
CA TYR A 254 38.64 10.84 13.62
C TYR A 254 37.74 10.15 14.64
N PRO A 255 38.29 9.48 15.68
CA PRO A 255 37.49 8.76 16.68
C PRO A 255 36.46 9.66 17.39
N ASP A 256 36.76 10.94 17.57
CA ASP A 256 35.89 11.96 18.18
C ASP A 256 34.62 12.26 17.35
N ALA A 257 34.55 11.78 16.12
CA ALA A 257 33.35 11.85 15.29
C ALA A 257 32.23 10.88 15.73
N ALA A 258 32.53 9.89 16.56
CA ALA A 258 31.57 8.87 16.96
C ALA A 258 30.23 9.44 17.51
N PRO A 259 30.21 10.44 18.42
CA PRO A 259 28.99 11.06 18.92
C PRO A 259 28.19 11.85 17.88
N LEU A 260 28.77 12.14 16.71
CA LEU A 260 28.13 12.87 15.62
C LEU A 260 27.34 11.93 14.67
N LEU A 261 27.49 10.63 14.86
CA LEU A 261 26.91 9.61 14.00
C LEU A 261 25.76 8.88 14.70
N ARG A 262 24.64 8.73 13.99
CA ARG A 262 23.51 7.93 14.43
C ARG A 262 23.20 6.85 13.38
N ARG A 263 22.64 5.72 13.84
CA ARG A 263 22.04 4.73 12.92
C ARG A 263 20.92 5.40 12.13
N TYR A 264 20.85 5.11 10.81
CA TYR A 264 19.83 5.63 9.91
C TYR A 264 19.16 4.46 9.19
N LEU A 265 17.89 4.21 9.52
CA LEU A 265 17.16 3.04 9.02
C LEU A 265 16.02 3.44 8.10
N GLY A 266 15.95 2.75 6.96
CA GLY A 266 14.77 2.70 6.10
C GLY A 266 14.01 1.37 6.28
N GLY A 267 12.99 1.17 5.46
CA GLY A 267 12.20 -0.06 5.50
C GLY A 267 13.04 -1.32 5.22
N GLU A 268 14.02 -1.21 4.34
CA GLU A 268 14.91 -2.32 4.01
C GLU A 268 15.82 -2.69 5.20
N GLU A 269 16.48 -1.71 5.80
CA GLU A 269 17.35 -1.95 6.95
C GLU A 269 16.57 -2.43 8.18
N LEU A 270 15.34 -1.94 8.39
CA LEU A 270 14.48 -2.45 9.45
C LEU A 270 14.13 -3.93 9.26
N ILE A 271 13.83 -4.32 8.02
CA ILE A 271 13.35 -5.67 7.71
C ILE A 271 14.50 -6.67 7.53
N LYS A 272 15.51 -6.31 6.74
CA LYS A 272 16.60 -7.21 6.34
C LYS A 272 17.88 -7.04 7.18
N GLY A 273 17.89 -6.07 8.10
CA GLY A 273 19.11 -5.70 8.79
C GLY A 273 20.05 -4.86 7.90
N GLY A 274 21.30 -4.75 8.32
CA GLY A 274 22.29 -3.91 7.66
C GLY A 274 22.42 -2.52 8.27
N GLY A 275 23.34 -1.74 7.78
CA GLY A 275 23.69 -0.45 8.37
C GLY A 275 23.81 0.69 7.38
N ARG A 276 23.04 1.72 7.61
CA ARG A 276 23.36 3.08 7.20
C ARG A 276 23.49 3.93 8.44
N TRP A 277 24.27 4.96 8.32
CA TRP A 277 24.55 5.94 9.37
C TRP A 277 24.24 7.33 8.82
N CYS A 278 24.00 8.27 9.71
CA CYS A 278 23.89 9.66 9.31
C CYS A 278 24.72 10.56 10.23
N LEU A 279 25.22 11.64 9.69
CA LEU A 279 25.71 12.78 10.46
C LEU A 279 24.49 13.47 11.07
N TRP A 280 24.37 13.40 12.40
CA TRP A 280 23.30 14.04 13.15
C TRP A 280 23.85 15.21 13.93
N LEU A 281 23.86 16.38 13.28
CA LEU A 281 24.55 17.58 13.78
C LEU A 281 23.59 18.62 14.39
N LYS A 282 22.30 18.31 14.46
CA LYS A 282 21.31 19.16 15.11
C LYS A 282 21.64 19.34 16.59
N GLY A 283 21.76 20.61 17.04
CA GLY A 283 22.09 20.94 18.43
C GLY A 283 23.56 20.75 18.80
N ILE A 284 24.41 20.33 17.85
CA ILE A 284 25.85 20.17 18.08
C ILE A 284 26.56 21.49 17.77
N SER A 285 27.41 21.92 18.68
CA SER A 285 28.24 23.11 18.44
C SER A 285 29.18 22.91 17.24
N PRO A 286 29.27 23.88 16.30
CA PRO A 286 30.15 23.79 15.14
C PRO A 286 31.60 23.48 15.48
N ASN A 287 32.08 23.89 16.64
CA ASN A 287 33.46 23.63 17.09
C ASN A 287 33.76 22.13 17.24
N ARG A 288 32.73 21.27 17.38
CA ARG A 288 32.88 19.84 17.53
C ARG A 288 33.16 19.13 16.20
N PHE A 289 32.89 19.76 15.05
CA PHE A 289 33.03 19.08 13.74
C PHE A 289 33.81 19.92 12.70
N ARG A 290 34.09 21.21 12.95
CA ARG A 290 34.86 22.08 12.03
C ARG A 290 36.25 21.55 11.67
N SER A 291 36.94 20.93 12.63
CA SER A 291 38.27 20.37 12.44
C SER A 291 38.26 19.02 11.72
N ILE A 292 37.10 18.42 11.54
CA ILE A 292 36.94 17.10 10.88
C ILE A 292 36.71 17.34 9.40
N ARG A 293 37.81 17.35 8.64
CA ARG A 293 37.81 17.67 7.20
C ARG A 293 36.79 16.86 6.40
N PRO A 294 36.67 15.52 6.53
CA PRO A 294 35.69 14.75 5.78
C PRO A 294 34.23 15.16 6.05
N ILE A 295 33.91 15.63 7.25
CA ILE A 295 32.56 16.15 7.56
C ILE A 295 32.34 17.47 6.83
N MET A 296 33.29 18.37 6.83
CA MET A 296 33.17 19.68 6.15
C MET A 296 33.00 19.50 4.63
N GLU A 297 33.76 18.61 4.01
CA GLU A 297 33.62 18.28 2.59
C GLU A 297 32.21 17.74 2.24
N ARG A 298 31.63 16.91 3.10
CA ARG A 298 30.24 16.43 2.96
C ARG A 298 29.23 17.56 3.11
N LEU A 299 29.42 18.47 4.04
CA LEU A 299 28.52 19.62 4.22
C LEU A 299 28.57 20.57 3.01
N GLU A 300 29.74 20.80 2.42
CA GLU A 300 29.86 21.57 1.19
C GLU A 300 29.17 20.92 0.01
N PHE A 301 29.31 19.60 -0.13
CA PHE A 301 28.57 18.82 -1.12
C PHE A 301 27.05 18.97 -0.92
N VAL A 302 26.53 18.80 0.29
CA VAL A 302 25.09 18.98 0.60
C VAL A 302 24.62 20.38 0.25
N LYS A 303 25.41 21.42 0.56
CA LYS A 303 25.10 22.80 0.20
C LYS A 303 24.94 22.95 -1.31
N SER A 304 25.88 22.43 -2.10
CA SER A 304 25.85 22.49 -3.58
C SER A 304 24.62 21.78 -4.16
N VAL A 305 24.29 20.59 -3.63
CA VAL A 305 23.09 19.82 -4.04
C VAL A 305 21.81 20.59 -3.76
N ARG A 306 21.71 21.24 -2.62
CA ARG A 306 20.50 21.98 -2.25
C ARG A 306 20.36 23.26 -3.05
N LEU A 307 21.44 23.97 -3.34
CA LEU A 307 21.43 25.17 -4.21
C LEU A 307 20.94 24.86 -5.62
N SER A 308 21.28 23.69 -6.16
CA SER A 308 20.85 23.24 -7.48
C SER A 308 19.44 22.65 -7.52
N SER A 309 18.72 22.57 -6.40
CA SER A 309 17.39 21.97 -6.34
C SER A 309 16.35 22.84 -7.06
N PRO A 310 15.44 22.25 -7.87
CA PRO A 310 14.30 22.97 -8.43
C PRO A 310 13.30 23.43 -7.37
N THR A 311 13.28 22.79 -6.18
CA THR A 311 12.33 23.05 -5.11
C THR A 311 12.78 24.21 -4.23
N PRO A 312 12.03 25.33 -4.13
CA PRO A 312 12.42 26.51 -3.34
C PRO A 312 12.72 26.20 -1.88
N SER A 313 11.85 25.44 -1.21
CA SER A 313 12.02 25.07 0.21
C SER A 313 13.28 24.23 0.49
N VAL A 314 13.81 23.52 -0.51
CA VAL A 314 15.09 22.81 -0.39
C VAL A 314 16.25 23.79 -0.50
N ARG A 315 16.17 24.79 -1.42
CA ARG A 315 17.21 25.82 -1.57
C ARG A 315 17.39 26.65 -0.31
N GLU A 316 16.31 26.95 0.43
CA GLU A 316 16.37 27.66 1.72
C GLU A 316 17.20 26.92 2.78
N TYR A 317 17.34 25.60 2.66
CA TYR A 317 18.19 24.79 3.53
C TYR A 317 19.67 24.72 3.09
N ALA A 318 20.05 25.35 1.99
CA ALA A 318 21.43 25.33 1.51
C ALA A 318 22.42 25.99 2.52
N ASP A 319 21.98 26.99 3.26
CA ASP A 319 22.79 27.64 4.31
C ASP A 319 22.82 26.88 5.64
N LYS A 320 22.07 25.78 5.72
CA LYS A 320 22.02 24.86 6.87
C LYS A 320 22.37 23.41 6.45
N PRO A 321 23.52 23.18 5.78
CA PRO A 321 23.83 21.87 5.21
C PRO A 321 23.98 20.77 6.25
N HIS A 322 24.22 21.09 7.50
CA HIS A 322 24.34 20.19 8.64
C HIS A 322 22.99 19.69 9.18
N LEU A 323 21.86 20.24 8.72
CA LEU A 323 20.53 19.84 9.18
C LEU A 323 19.82 19.00 8.11
N PHE A 324 18.94 18.11 8.55
CA PHE A 324 17.99 17.47 7.67
C PHE A 324 16.94 18.49 7.21
N THR A 325 16.51 18.42 5.96
CA THR A 325 15.44 19.30 5.44
C THR A 325 14.09 18.99 6.09
N GLN A 326 13.89 17.75 6.48
CA GLN A 326 12.72 17.33 7.25
C GLN A 326 13.21 16.52 8.44
N ASP A 327 13.24 17.15 9.58
CA ASP A 327 13.54 16.53 10.86
C ASP A 327 12.23 16.14 11.54
N ARG A 328 12.00 14.84 11.65
CA ARG A 328 10.83 14.24 12.27
C ARG A 328 11.20 13.22 13.33
N GLN A 329 12.43 13.32 13.85
CA GLN A 329 12.94 12.40 14.85
C GLN A 329 12.22 12.59 16.18
N PRO A 330 11.57 11.53 16.74
CA PRO A 330 10.99 11.60 18.08
C PRO A 330 12.03 11.81 19.18
N SER A 331 11.59 12.38 20.30
CA SER A 331 12.40 12.53 21.52
C SER A 331 12.28 11.34 22.47
N THR A 332 11.52 10.33 22.12
CA THR A 332 11.30 9.07 22.85
C THR A 332 11.50 7.89 21.91
N ASP A 333 11.58 6.70 22.43
CA ASP A 333 11.47 5.48 21.64
C ASP A 333 10.15 5.50 20.88
N TYR A 334 10.09 4.82 19.75
CA TYR A 334 8.96 4.95 18.84
C TYR A 334 8.69 3.68 18.02
N ILE A 335 7.45 3.57 17.58
CA ILE A 335 7.00 2.50 16.67
C ILE A 335 7.39 2.88 15.23
N ALA A 336 7.95 1.91 14.49
CA ALA A 336 8.33 2.05 13.10
C ALA A 336 7.59 1.02 12.23
N VAL A 337 6.88 1.51 11.22
CA VAL A 337 6.14 0.69 10.25
C VAL A 337 6.81 0.84 8.88
N PRO A 338 7.23 -0.23 8.20
CA PRO A 338 7.81 -0.12 6.87
C PRO A 338 6.78 0.44 5.89
N GLU A 339 7.20 1.45 5.09
CA GLU A 339 6.35 2.02 4.04
C GLU A 339 5.93 0.95 3.03
N VAL A 340 6.80 -0.02 2.74
CA VAL A 340 6.53 -1.11 1.80
C VAL A 340 6.78 -2.45 2.47
N SER A 341 5.82 -3.37 2.35
CA SER A 341 5.92 -4.74 2.86
C SER A 341 5.49 -5.77 1.82
N SER A 342 6.17 -6.93 1.80
CA SER A 342 5.83 -8.05 0.91
C SER A 342 4.43 -8.59 1.19
N GLU A 343 3.69 -8.91 0.13
CA GLU A 343 2.37 -9.56 0.21
C GLU A 343 2.43 -10.98 0.78
N ALA A 344 3.56 -11.66 0.62
CA ALA A 344 3.74 -13.02 1.12
C ALA A 344 3.80 -13.10 2.65
N ARG A 345 4.04 -11.99 3.36
CA ARG A 345 4.12 -11.99 4.83
C ARG A 345 2.74 -12.08 5.45
N ARG A 346 2.57 -12.99 6.40
CA ARG A 346 1.35 -13.12 7.18
C ARG A 346 1.07 -11.88 8.05
N TYR A 347 2.11 -11.27 8.62
CA TYR A 347 2.05 -10.06 9.43
C TYR A 347 3.04 -9.02 8.93
N ILE A 348 2.69 -7.74 9.01
CA ILE A 348 3.64 -6.65 8.76
C ILE A 348 4.69 -6.65 9.88
N PRO A 349 5.99 -6.62 9.54
CA PRO A 349 7.06 -6.58 10.53
C PRO A 349 7.23 -5.16 11.11
N VAL A 350 6.31 -4.76 11.98
CA VAL A 350 6.40 -3.51 12.75
C VAL A 350 7.46 -3.66 13.83
N GLY A 351 8.26 -2.63 14.05
CA GLY A 351 9.33 -2.62 15.04
C GLY A 351 9.28 -1.44 16.00
N PHE A 352 10.08 -1.52 17.05
CA PHE A 352 10.44 -0.41 17.91
C PHE A 352 11.84 0.06 17.56
N LEU A 353 12.04 1.37 17.52
CA LEU A 353 13.35 1.98 17.38
C LEU A 353 13.62 2.89 18.58
N PRO A 354 14.82 2.79 19.17
CA PRO A 354 15.23 3.73 20.20
C PRO A 354 15.41 5.14 19.61
N GLN A 355 15.23 6.15 20.44
CA GLN A 355 15.31 7.56 20.03
C GLN A 355 16.64 7.95 19.37
N GLU A 356 17.72 7.22 19.63
CA GLU A 356 19.05 7.45 19.03
C GLU A 356 19.13 6.98 17.58
N VAL A 357 18.22 6.11 17.13
CA VAL A 357 18.13 5.65 15.76
C VAL A 357 17.25 6.58 14.96
N VAL A 358 17.74 7.05 13.82
CA VAL A 358 17.00 7.97 12.95
C VAL A 358 16.25 7.16 11.89
N ALA A 359 14.93 7.29 11.88
CA ALA A 359 14.10 6.70 10.82
C ALA A 359 14.14 7.56 9.55
N SER A 360 14.35 6.91 8.40
CA SER A 360 14.27 7.56 7.10
C SER A 360 12.81 7.75 6.65
N ASN A 361 12.59 8.58 5.64
CA ASN A 361 11.29 8.78 5.00
C ASN A 361 10.71 7.52 4.31
N LYS A 362 11.42 6.39 4.37
CA LYS A 362 10.95 5.05 3.93
C LYS A 362 10.37 4.22 5.08
N LEU A 363 10.26 4.82 6.25
CA LEU A 363 9.51 4.34 7.39
C LEU A 363 8.39 5.30 7.73
N GLN A 364 7.24 4.77 8.08
CA GLN A 364 6.22 5.49 8.82
C GLN A 364 6.54 5.35 10.31
N ILE A 365 6.46 6.43 11.07
CA ILE A 365 6.78 6.43 12.49
C ILE A 365 5.62 6.94 13.34
N ILE A 366 5.51 6.41 14.54
CA ILE A 366 4.54 6.85 15.55
C ILE A 366 5.34 7.12 16.82
N ALA A 367 5.33 8.37 17.28
CA ALA A 367 6.09 8.83 18.45
C ALA A 367 5.45 8.31 19.75
N THR A 368 5.51 7.00 19.96
CA THR A 368 5.01 6.32 21.17
C THR A 368 5.67 4.96 21.32
N ASP A 369 5.89 4.56 22.57
CA ASP A 369 6.30 3.23 23.00
C ASP A 369 5.12 2.38 23.51
N ASP A 370 3.88 2.84 23.33
CA ASP A 370 2.70 2.11 23.80
C ASP A 370 2.52 0.77 23.11
N LEU A 371 2.77 -0.31 23.83
CA LEU A 371 2.59 -1.69 23.36
C LEU A 371 1.15 -2.00 22.93
N TYR A 372 0.14 -1.23 23.38
CA TYR A 372 -1.21 -1.37 22.88
C TYR A 372 -1.31 -0.99 21.39
N ILE A 373 -0.75 0.16 21.04
CA ILE A 373 -0.71 0.62 19.64
C ILE A 373 0.07 -0.38 18.77
N PHE A 374 1.25 -0.78 19.23
CA PHE A 374 2.06 -1.80 18.56
C PHE A 374 1.29 -3.11 18.36
N GLY A 375 0.61 -3.60 19.41
CA GLY A 375 -0.13 -4.84 19.36
C GLY A 375 -1.28 -4.80 18.35
N VAL A 376 -2.05 -3.72 18.32
CA VAL A 376 -3.13 -3.57 17.33
C VAL A 376 -2.55 -3.58 15.92
N LEU A 377 -1.47 -2.84 15.65
CA LEU A 377 -0.83 -2.79 14.32
C LEU A 377 -0.26 -4.14 13.87
N CYS A 378 0.23 -4.96 14.80
CA CYS A 378 0.77 -6.29 14.53
C CYS A 378 -0.29 -7.37 14.38
N SER A 379 -1.57 -7.10 14.71
CA SER A 379 -2.64 -8.10 14.73
C SER A 379 -3.17 -8.45 13.33
N THR A 380 -3.77 -9.62 13.21
CA THR A 380 -4.52 -10.02 12.01
C THR A 380 -5.64 -9.03 11.67
N MET A 381 -6.29 -8.43 12.67
CA MET A 381 -7.36 -7.45 12.47
C MET A 381 -6.87 -6.26 11.65
N HIS A 382 -5.75 -5.65 12.04
CA HIS A 382 -5.17 -4.52 11.30
C HIS A 382 -4.53 -4.95 9.98
N ASN A 383 -3.89 -6.13 9.93
CA ASN A 383 -3.30 -6.64 8.69
C ASN A 383 -4.37 -6.92 7.62
N ALA A 384 -5.52 -7.48 7.99
CA ALA A 384 -6.65 -7.69 7.09
C ALA A 384 -7.16 -6.37 6.48
N TRP A 385 -7.35 -5.34 7.33
CA TRP A 385 -7.70 -3.99 6.90
C TRP A 385 -6.67 -3.43 5.91
N MET A 386 -5.40 -3.45 6.29
CA MET A 386 -4.30 -2.93 5.48
C MET A 386 -4.24 -3.58 4.09
N ARG A 387 -4.39 -4.91 4.01
CA ARG A 387 -4.34 -5.64 2.75
C ARG A 387 -5.40 -5.22 1.75
N VAL A 388 -6.55 -4.78 2.23
CA VAL A 388 -7.67 -4.36 1.39
C VAL A 388 -7.57 -2.88 1.02
N VAL A 389 -7.23 -2.01 1.97
CA VAL A 389 -7.32 -0.56 1.74
C VAL A 389 -6.02 0.10 1.32
N ALA A 390 -4.86 -0.52 1.57
CA ALA A 390 -3.58 0.04 1.20
C ALA A 390 -3.38 0.01 -0.32
N GLY A 391 -2.77 1.07 -0.83
CA GLY A 391 -2.25 1.04 -2.20
C GLY A 391 -1.15 -0.01 -2.36
N ARG A 392 -0.74 -0.27 -3.59
CA ARG A 392 0.35 -1.19 -3.88
C ARG A 392 1.48 -0.51 -4.65
N LEU A 393 2.68 -1.02 -4.45
CA LEU A 393 3.85 -0.75 -5.27
C LEU A 393 4.29 -2.09 -5.84
N GLU A 394 3.98 -2.32 -7.12
CA GLU A 394 3.99 -3.66 -7.72
C GLU A 394 3.05 -4.61 -6.94
N SER A 395 3.52 -5.77 -6.48
CA SER A 395 2.76 -6.67 -5.62
C SER A 395 2.73 -6.27 -4.15
N ARG A 396 3.66 -5.43 -3.71
CA ARG A 396 3.91 -5.09 -2.29
C ARG A 396 2.92 -4.07 -1.78
N TYR A 397 2.45 -4.24 -0.55
CA TYR A 397 1.59 -3.26 0.12
C TYR A 397 2.34 -1.97 0.41
N SER A 398 1.71 -0.83 0.11
CA SER A 398 2.20 0.51 0.43
C SER A 398 1.44 1.09 1.61
N TYR A 399 2.05 1.05 2.79
CA TYR A 399 1.44 1.56 4.02
C TYR A 399 1.49 3.09 4.06
N SER A 400 0.38 3.72 4.37
CA SER A 400 0.26 5.18 4.37
C SER A 400 -0.53 5.69 5.60
N PRO A 401 -0.44 6.99 5.91
CA PRO A 401 -1.29 7.59 6.95
C PRO A 401 -2.79 7.34 6.75
N ALA A 402 -3.27 7.26 5.52
CA ALA A 402 -4.68 6.98 5.25
C ALA A 402 -5.11 5.59 5.76
N VAL A 403 -4.24 4.57 5.68
CA VAL A 403 -4.51 3.23 6.22
C VAL A 403 -4.67 3.28 7.74
N TYR A 404 -3.77 3.95 8.43
CA TYR A 404 -3.76 4.11 9.88
C TYR A 404 -4.92 4.98 10.38
N ASN A 405 -5.12 6.15 9.76
CA ASN A 405 -6.09 7.16 10.22
C ASN A 405 -7.54 6.75 9.96
N ASN A 406 -7.80 5.87 8.99
CA ASN A 406 -9.14 5.36 8.70
C ASN A 406 -9.40 4.00 9.37
N PHE A 407 -8.41 3.37 10.00
CA PHE A 407 -8.64 2.13 10.72
C PHE A 407 -9.64 2.35 11.84
N PRO A 408 -10.69 1.53 11.96
CA PRO A 408 -11.68 1.68 13.04
C PRO A 408 -11.14 1.08 14.35
N TRP A 409 -10.29 1.86 15.02
CA TRP A 409 -9.67 1.48 16.28
C TRP A 409 -10.70 1.05 17.31
N PRO A 410 -10.42 0.00 18.14
CA PRO A 410 -11.39 -0.48 19.10
C PRO A 410 -11.59 0.49 20.25
N GLU A 411 -12.85 0.77 20.57
CA GLU A 411 -13.23 1.41 21.81
C GLU A 411 -13.33 0.34 22.90
N THR A 412 -12.44 0.39 23.87
CA THR A 412 -12.28 -0.73 24.81
C THR A 412 -11.86 -0.27 26.20
N THR A 413 -11.99 -1.17 27.19
CA THR A 413 -11.62 -0.92 28.58
C THR A 413 -10.12 -0.97 28.79
N ASN A 414 -9.63 -0.33 29.87
CA ASN A 414 -8.22 -0.39 30.24
C ASN A 414 -7.73 -1.84 30.49
N ALA A 415 -8.56 -2.70 31.06
CA ALA A 415 -8.21 -4.11 31.28
C ALA A 415 -7.93 -4.85 29.97
N LYS A 416 -8.73 -4.60 28.92
CA LYS A 416 -8.50 -5.20 27.59
C LYS A 416 -7.29 -4.58 26.89
N ARG A 417 -7.05 -3.28 27.07
CA ARG A 417 -5.82 -2.64 26.57
C ARG A 417 -4.59 -3.28 27.19
N GLU A 418 -4.63 -3.56 28.51
CA GLU A 418 -3.53 -4.21 29.20
C GLU A 418 -3.30 -5.65 28.73
N SER A 419 -4.37 -6.39 28.45
CA SER A 419 -4.27 -7.73 27.83
C SER A 419 -3.57 -7.68 26.45
N VAL A 420 -3.86 -6.66 25.64
CA VAL A 420 -3.17 -6.46 24.36
C VAL A 420 -1.69 -6.11 24.58
N ARG A 421 -1.36 -5.23 25.55
CA ARG A 421 0.04 -4.89 25.87
C ARG A 421 0.84 -6.12 26.29
N LEU A 422 0.26 -6.96 27.14
CA LEU A 422 0.90 -8.19 27.59
C LEU A 422 1.16 -9.15 26.42
N ALA A 423 0.17 -9.36 25.56
CA ALA A 423 0.31 -10.21 24.39
C ALA A 423 1.32 -9.64 23.37
N ALA A 424 1.31 -8.30 23.18
CA ALA A 424 2.28 -7.59 22.33
C ALA A 424 3.72 -7.74 22.85
N LYS A 425 3.89 -7.68 24.19
CA LYS A 425 5.18 -8.00 24.81
C LYS A 425 5.61 -9.43 24.50
N GLY A 426 4.69 -10.39 24.53
CA GLY A 426 4.96 -11.77 24.15
C GLY A 426 5.52 -11.92 22.73
N VAL A 427 5.02 -11.12 21.78
CA VAL A 427 5.58 -11.10 20.42
C VAL A 427 7.01 -10.56 20.41
N LEU A 428 7.31 -9.50 21.15
CA LEU A 428 8.67 -8.96 21.25
C LEU A 428 9.61 -9.95 21.95
N ASP A 429 9.16 -10.59 23.02
CA ASP A 429 9.93 -11.60 23.75
C ASP A 429 10.24 -12.83 22.87
N ALA A 430 9.28 -13.25 22.03
CA ALA A 430 9.50 -14.31 21.05
C ALA A 430 10.54 -13.91 19.98
N ARG A 431 10.49 -12.67 19.46
CA ARG A 431 11.52 -12.15 18.54
C ARG A 431 12.89 -12.11 19.18
N ALA A 432 12.99 -11.69 20.44
CA ALA A 432 14.25 -11.55 21.15
C ALA A 432 15.02 -12.87 21.32
N LYS A 433 14.34 -14.02 21.26
CA LYS A 433 14.98 -15.35 21.28
C LYS A 433 15.84 -15.63 20.05
N TYR A 434 15.61 -14.89 18.97
CA TYR A 434 16.28 -15.03 17.66
C TYR A 434 17.08 -13.78 17.31
N ALA A 435 17.96 -13.34 18.22
CA ALA A 435 18.67 -12.07 18.13
C ALA A 435 19.54 -11.93 16.85
N GLU A 436 20.01 -13.07 16.30
CA GLU A 436 20.81 -13.10 15.06
C GLU A 436 19.96 -13.09 13.78
N SER A 437 18.63 -13.25 13.89
CA SER A 437 17.72 -13.27 12.75
C SER A 437 17.17 -11.87 12.45
N THR A 438 17.02 -11.59 11.16
CA THR A 438 16.37 -10.35 10.72
C THR A 438 14.85 -10.46 10.81
N LEU A 439 14.13 -9.34 10.75
CA LEU A 439 12.67 -9.39 10.64
C LEU A 439 12.23 -10.05 9.32
N ALA A 440 13.06 -10.02 8.25
CA ALA A 440 12.79 -10.75 7.03
C ALA A 440 12.74 -12.26 7.28
N ASP A 441 13.69 -12.78 8.03
CA ASP A 441 13.77 -14.21 8.37
C ASP A 441 12.63 -14.62 9.30
N LEU A 442 12.39 -13.84 10.35
CA LEU A 442 11.35 -14.12 11.35
C LEU A 442 9.92 -14.06 10.78
N TYR A 443 9.70 -13.26 9.74
CA TYR A 443 8.38 -13.09 9.10
C TYR A 443 8.34 -13.66 7.68
N ASP A 444 9.24 -14.59 7.38
CA ASP A 444 9.15 -15.36 6.13
C ASP A 444 7.91 -16.27 6.14
N ALA A 445 7.24 -16.36 4.99
CA ALA A 445 5.97 -17.09 4.89
C ALA A 445 6.11 -18.60 5.18
N LEU A 446 7.30 -19.17 4.91
CA LEU A 446 7.57 -20.60 5.04
C LEU A 446 8.39 -20.93 6.30
N ALA A 447 9.15 -19.96 6.84
CA ALA A 447 10.15 -20.19 7.87
C ALA A 447 9.87 -19.44 9.19
N MET A 448 8.69 -18.82 9.35
CA MET A 448 8.33 -18.14 10.60
C MET A 448 8.39 -19.10 11.80
N PRO A 449 9.15 -18.77 12.87
CA PRO A 449 9.25 -19.64 14.05
C PRO A 449 7.88 -19.91 14.69
N ALA A 450 7.64 -21.16 15.07
CA ALA A 450 6.36 -21.58 15.67
C ALA A 450 6.00 -20.76 16.93
N GLU A 451 6.99 -20.50 17.80
CA GLU A 451 6.79 -19.69 19.00
C GLU A 451 6.36 -18.24 18.69
N LEU A 452 6.94 -17.64 17.63
CA LEU A 452 6.54 -16.30 17.19
C LEU A 452 5.13 -16.29 16.59
N LEU A 453 4.79 -17.34 15.82
CA LEU A 453 3.46 -17.52 15.29
C LEU A 453 2.43 -17.68 16.42
N ASP A 454 2.75 -18.46 17.46
CA ASP A 454 1.84 -18.67 18.58
C ASP A 454 1.69 -17.38 19.42
N ALA A 455 2.75 -16.62 19.62
CA ALA A 455 2.65 -15.30 20.25
C ALA A 455 1.74 -14.34 19.47
N HIS A 456 1.80 -14.35 18.13
CA HIS A 456 0.87 -13.59 17.30
C HIS A 456 -0.57 -14.07 17.41
N LYS A 457 -0.82 -15.38 17.50
CA LYS A 457 -2.18 -15.91 17.72
C LYS A 457 -2.77 -15.45 19.05
N GLU A 458 -1.97 -15.41 20.11
CA GLU A 458 -2.42 -14.88 21.42
C GLU A 458 -2.69 -13.36 21.33
N LEU A 459 -1.86 -12.63 20.60
CA LEU A 459 -2.10 -11.22 20.32
C LEU A 459 -3.40 -11.01 19.53
N ASP A 460 -3.66 -11.82 18.51
CA ASP A 460 -4.88 -11.76 17.73
C ASP A 460 -6.14 -11.98 18.59
N LYS A 461 -6.11 -12.97 19.51
CA LYS A 461 -7.20 -13.19 20.47
C LYS A 461 -7.43 -11.98 21.37
N ALA A 462 -6.34 -11.38 21.88
CA ALA A 462 -6.42 -10.22 22.75
C ALA A 462 -7.00 -9.00 22.01
N VAL A 463 -6.59 -8.77 20.75
CA VAL A 463 -7.12 -7.69 19.93
C VAL A 463 -8.57 -7.95 19.52
N ASP A 464 -8.92 -9.15 19.07
CA ASP A 464 -10.32 -9.52 18.74
C ASP A 464 -11.25 -9.28 19.96
N ALA A 465 -10.80 -9.59 21.18
CA ALA A 465 -11.56 -9.34 22.40
C ALA A 465 -11.87 -7.84 22.63
N THR A 466 -11.03 -6.93 22.12
CA THR A 466 -11.29 -5.48 22.23
C THR A 466 -12.52 -5.04 21.44
N TYR A 467 -12.89 -5.77 20.40
CA TYR A 467 -14.08 -5.52 19.57
C TYR A 467 -15.36 -6.22 20.09
N GLY A 468 -15.37 -6.64 21.34
CA GLY A 468 -16.56 -7.18 21.99
C GLY A 468 -16.72 -8.71 21.89
N VAL A 469 -15.74 -9.43 21.39
CA VAL A 469 -15.76 -10.89 21.36
C VAL A 469 -15.62 -11.47 22.76
N ARG A 470 -16.59 -12.28 23.20
CA ARG A 470 -16.64 -12.83 24.58
C ARG A 470 -15.98 -14.20 24.73
N SER A 471 -15.59 -14.86 23.64
CA SER A 471 -15.07 -16.24 23.64
C SER A 471 -13.59 -16.30 23.30
N ALA A 472 -12.90 -17.31 23.83
CA ALA A 472 -11.52 -17.63 23.48
C ALA A 472 -11.33 -18.06 22.01
N SER A 473 -12.42 -18.39 21.30
CA SER A 473 -12.44 -18.58 19.85
C SER A 473 -12.75 -17.24 19.18
N SER A 474 -11.94 -16.85 18.21
CA SER A 474 -12.23 -15.67 17.39
C SER A 474 -13.64 -15.75 16.79
N ARG A 475 -14.39 -14.64 16.85
CA ARG A 475 -15.68 -14.49 16.16
C ARG A 475 -15.51 -14.66 14.65
N TRP A 476 -14.38 -14.18 14.13
CA TRP A 476 -14.08 -14.17 12.70
C TRP A 476 -13.14 -15.33 12.36
N LYS A 477 -13.56 -16.16 11.44
CA LYS A 477 -12.79 -17.31 10.94
C LYS A 477 -11.82 -16.90 9.83
N THR A 478 -12.21 -15.89 9.04
CA THR A 478 -11.47 -15.42 7.87
C THR A 478 -11.08 -13.94 7.98
N GLU A 479 -10.14 -13.52 7.16
CA GLU A 479 -9.79 -12.09 7.02
C GLU A 479 -10.96 -11.33 6.36
N ALA A 480 -11.68 -11.94 5.42
CA ALA A 480 -12.83 -11.33 4.78
C ALA A 480 -13.94 -10.95 5.76
N GLU A 481 -14.24 -11.83 6.73
CA GLU A 481 -15.19 -11.53 7.81
C GLU A 481 -14.74 -10.35 8.69
N ARG A 482 -13.42 -10.25 8.98
CA ARG A 482 -12.86 -9.10 9.71
C ARG A 482 -13.01 -7.80 8.93
N VAL A 483 -12.70 -7.84 7.64
CA VAL A 483 -12.80 -6.70 6.73
C VAL A 483 -14.24 -6.20 6.64
N GLY A 484 -15.21 -7.09 6.42
CA GLY A 484 -16.64 -6.76 6.41
C GLY A 484 -17.06 -6.06 7.71
N PHE A 485 -16.70 -6.65 8.85
CA PHE A 485 -16.98 -6.04 10.17
C PHE A 485 -16.33 -4.66 10.32
N LEU A 486 -15.08 -4.47 9.88
CA LEU A 486 -14.39 -3.20 9.99
C LEU A 486 -15.02 -2.13 9.10
N PHE A 487 -15.49 -2.47 7.90
CA PHE A 487 -16.24 -1.55 7.05
C PHE A 487 -17.58 -1.15 7.67
N GLU A 488 -18.32 -2.08 8.28
CA GLU A 488 -19.54 -1.76 9.02
C GLU A 488 -19.26 -0.80 10.17
N LEU A 489 -18.23 -1.09 10.96
CA LEU A 489 -17.84 -0.23 12.08
C LEU A 489 -17.41 1.17 11.62
N HIS A 490 -16.66 1.24 10.49
CA HIS A 490 -16.26 2.51 9.90
C HIS A 490 -17.47 3.29 9.41
N LYS A 491 -18.43 2.65 8.72
CA LYS A 491 -19.68 3.27 8.25
C LYS A 491 -20.48 3.87 9.41
N GLN A 492 -20.67 3.09 10.48
CA GLN A 492 -21.40 3.55 11.67
C GLN A 492 -20.76 4.79 12.29
N ARG A 493 -19.42 4.88 12.31
CA ARG A 493 -18.70 6.01 12.90
C ARG A 493 -18.58 7.22 12.00
N SER A 494 -18.52 7.02 10.70
CA SER A 494 -18.38 8.10 9.71
C SER A 494 -19.71 8.73 9.31
N GLY A 495 -20.82 8.03 9.54
CA GLY A 495 -22.15 8.47 9.12
C GLY A 495 -22.35 8.49 7.60
N GLN A 496 -21.53 7.79 6.84
CA GLN A 496 -21.66 7.69 5.37
C GLN A 496 -22.93 6.92 5.00
N SER A 497 -23.71 7.45 4.07
CA SER A 497 -24.99 6.90 3.60
C SER A 497 -24.96 6.61 2.10
N TRP A 498 -24.07 5.71 1.68
CA TRP A 498 -24.04 5.23 0.28
C TRP A 498 -24.94 4.03 0.06
#